data_134ba85af707f8a07aa86f5287e6cae3
#
_entry.id   134ba85af707f8a07aa86f5287e6cae3
#
_cell.length_a   1.000
_cell.length_b   1.000
_cell.length_c   1.000
_cell.angle_alpha   90.00
_cell.angle_beta   90.00
_cell.angle_gamma   90.00
#
_symmetry.space_group_name_H-M   'P 1'
#
loop_
_entity.id
_entity.type
_entity.pdbx_description
1 polymer ?
#
loop_
_entity_poly.entity_id
_entity_poly.type
_entity_poly.pdbx_seq_one_letter_code
_entity_poly.pdbx_strand_id
1 'polypeptide(L)'
;MKRILFLVPRMNIGGAETYVYTAAKELRARGYEVFLASGGGRLADKLKAAGVRIFFVPVRQSKFLSAWRVSSIVKKYHIDVIHANSGAAGIIAARVKRNTSVPVVYTAHGILGNMEKEYVIDQLDQIICVSEYVRQDSIARGFHEDHLLVRYSGIDTERFTANEEERIRLRKEFGFDKDTLVLAIVSRIKNLEHKGHGHLLSILDKCGRKENWKLLVIGKGNGLPLLKTKIRTMHLSDKVLCLGHRTDVEHLLNAADLTVLPALRRSVLFWRKAWRWENRPSLFP
;
A
#
# COMPACT_ATOMS: atom_id res chain seq x y z
N MET A 1 18.70 13.68 -19.00
CA MET A 1 18.12 12.60 -18.15
C MET A 1 17.39 13.28 -17.01
N LYS A 2 16.08 12.98 -16.78
CA LYS A 2 15.31 13.65 -15.73
C LYS A 2 15.61 13.05 -14.35
N ARG A 3 15.68 13.94 -13.34
CA ARG A 3 16.04 13.66 -11.94
C ARG A 3 14.83 13.75 -11.05
N ILE A 4 14.43 12.64 -10.46
CA ILE A 4 13.19 12.51 -9.68
C ILE A 4 13.56 12.28 -8.20
N LEU A 5 13.03 13.12 -7.32
CA LEU A 5 13.20 12.97 -5.88
C LEU A 5 11.89 12.46 -5.23
N PHE A 6 11.88 11.21 -4.80
CA PHE A 6 10.82 10.72 -3.94
C PHE A 6 10.98 11.26 -2.51
N LEU A 7 9.88 11.78 -1.96
CA LEU A 7 9.82 12.26 -0.58
C LEU A 7 8.77 11.47 0.18
N VAL A 8 9.19 10.76 1.22
CA VAL A 8 8.33 9.88 2.02
C VAL A 8 8.80 9.80 3.47
N PRO A 9 7.92 9.69 4.48
CA PRO A 9 8.34 9.74 5.88
C PRO A 9 9.27 8.60 6.30
N ARG A 10 8.97 7.38 5.89
CA ARG A 10 9.76 6.16 6.15
C ARG A 10 9.53 5.15 5.05
N MET A 11 10.51 4.29 4.82
CA MET A 11 10.50 3.22 3.82
C MET A 11 10.45 1.82 4.48
N ASN A 12 9.52 1.64 5.41
CA ASN A 12 9.21 0.32 5.96
C ASN A 12 8.19 -0.40 5.05
N ILE A 13 7.64 -1.53 5.51
CA ILE A 13 6.66 -2.28 4.73
C ILE A 13 5.26 -1.68 4.93
N GLY A 14 4.63 -1.27 3.84
CA GLY A 14 3.28 -0.71 3.75
C GLY A 14 2.93 -0.39 2.30
N GLY A 15 1.65 -0.11 2.01
CA GLY A 15 1.19 0.11 0.62
C GLY A 15 1.87 1.29 -0.06
N ALA A 16 1.95 2.44 0.60
CA ALA A 16 2.60 3.62 0.06
C ALA A 16 4.11 3.42 -0.12
N GLU A 17 4.76 2.77 0.84
CA GLU A 17 6.18 2.47 0.79
C GLU A 17 6.52 1.48 -0.32
N THR A 18 5.68 0.45 -0.51
CA THR A 18 5.82 -0.51 -1.62
C THR A 18 5.61 0.17 -2.97
N TYR A 19 4.61 1.05 -3.08
CA TYR A 19 4.39 1.87 -4.27
C TYR A 19 5.64 2.69 -4.63
N VAL A 20 6.22 3.42 -3.67
CA VAL A 20 7.45 4.21 -3.89
C VAL A 20 8.61 3.30 -4.30
N TYR A 21 8.76 2.14 -3.65
CA TYR A 21 9.80 1.17 -3.99
C TYR A 21 9.68 0.68 -5.43
N THR A 22 8.49 0.24 -5.84
CA THR A 22 8.24 -0.24 -7.20
C THR A 22 8.42 0.88 -8.22
N ALA A 23 7.84 2.06 -7.98
CA ALA A 23 7.97 3.20 -8.88
C ALA A 23 9.43 3.66 -9.04
N ALA A 24 10.20 3.72 -7.95
CA ALA A 24 11.60 4.10 -7.99
C ALA A 24 12.45 3.09 -8.78
N LYS A 25 12.21 1.79 -8.60
CA LYS A 25 12.88 0.72 -9.33
C LYS A 25 12.58 0.81 -10.83
N GLU A 26 11.30 0.94 -11.19
CA GLU A 26 10.85 1.01 -12.59
C GLU A 26 11.33 2.27 -13.31
N LEU A 27 11.26 3.43 -12.67
CA LEU A 27 11.77 4.66 -13.25
C LEU A 27 13.28 4.59 -13.50
N ARG A 28 14.02 3.99 -12.56
CA ARG A 28 15.44 3.78 -12.74
C ARG A 28 15.74 2.84 -13.91
N ALA A 29 15.01 1.73 -14.05
CA ALA A 29 15.14 0.80 -15.17
C ALA A 29 14.87 1.48 -16.53
N ARG A 30 14.02 2.52 -16.52
CA ARG A 30 13.72 3.35 -17.71
C ARG A 30 14.70 4.50 -17.93
N GLY A 31 15.82 4.55 -17.21
CA GLY A 31 16.88 5.51 -17.41
C GLY A 31 16.70 6.85 -16.68
N TYR A 32 15.74 6.98 -15.75
CA TYR A 32 15.63 8.16 -14.89
C TYR A 32 16.67 8.12 -13.76
N GLU A 33 17.20 9.27 -13.38
CA GLU A 33 18.01 9.40 -12.17
C GLU A 33 17.09 9.56 -10.95
N VAL A 34 17.06 8.57 -10.07
CA VAL A 34 16.13 8.50 -8.97
C VAL A 34 16.82 8.71 -7.63
N PHE A 35 16.24 9.59 -6.83
CA PHE A 35 16.66 9.95 -5.50
C PHE A 35 15.54 9.67 -4.49
N LEU A 36 15.91 9.39 -3.25
CA LEU A 36 14.94 9.18 -2.16
C LEU A 36 15.33 10.02 -0.95
N ALA A 37 14.42 10.86 -0.47
CA ALA A 37 14.51 11.57 0.80
C ALA A 37 13.52 10.96 1.80
N SER A 38 14.02 10.35 2.87
CA SER A 38 13.18 9.68 3.87
C SER A 38 13.87 9.55 5.22
N GLY A 39 13.11 9.17 6.26
CA GLY A 39 13.66 8.77 7.57
C GLY A 39 14.20 7.33 7.60
N GLY A 40 14.59 6.76 6.45
CA GLY A 40 15.15 5.42 6.35
C GLY A 40 14.11 4.28 6.41
N GLY A 41 14.59 3.04 6.45
CA GLY A 41 13.80 1.81 6.58
C GLY A 41 14.21 0.73 5.57
N ARG A 42 13.77 -0.51 5.80
CA ARG A 42 14.20 -1.70 5.02
C ARG A 42 14.08 -1.56 3.48
N LEU A 43 13.05 -0.89 3.00
CA LEU A 43 12.88 -0.66 1.55
C LEU A 43 13.83 0.43 1.03
N ALA A 44 14.25 1.39 1.88
CA ALA A 44 15.30 2.36 1.52
C ALA A 44 16.64 1.65 1.32
N ASP A 45 16.98 0.71 2.21
CA ASP A 45 18.22 -0.08 2.11
C ASP A 45 18.25 -0.91 0.82
N LYS A 46 17.11 -1.52 0.45
CA LYS A 46 16.97 -2.23 -0.83
C LYS A 46 17.13 -1.32 -2.04
N LEU A 47 16.56 -0.11 -2.00
CA LEU A 47 16.74 0.89 -3.07
C LEU A 47 18.18 1.38 -3.17
N LYS A 48 18.87 1.55 -2.02
CA LYS A 48 20.29 1.89 -1.99
C LYS A 48 21.14 0.83 -2.67
N ALA A 49 20.88 -0.45 -2.36
CA ALA A 49 21.55 -1.58 -3.02
C ALA A 49 21.27 -1.62 -4.54
N ALA A 50 20.08 -1.17 -4.96
CA ALA A 50 19.72 -0.99 -6.38
C ALA A 50 20.28 0.31 -7.00
N GLY A 51 21.16 1.06 -6.29
CA GLY A 51 21.84 2.24 -6.78
C GLY A 51 21.03 3.54 -6.73
N VAL A 52 19.91 3.58 -6.00
CA VAL A 52 19.19 4.83 -5.72
C VAL A 52 19.94 5.62 -4.64
N ARG A 53 20.15 6.91 -4.86
CA ARG A 53 20.78 7.77 -3.87
C ARG A 53 19.81 8.16 -2.77
N ILE A 54 20.14 7.80 -1.51
CA ILE A 54 19.26 8.00 -0.36
C ILE A 54 19.75 9.17 0.49
N PHE A 55 18.83 10.05 0.90
CA PHE A 55 19.07 11.14 1.85
C PHE A 55 18.21 10.94 3.10
N PHE A 56 18.82 11.03 4.26
CA PHE A 56 18.09 11.04 5.50
C PHE A 56 17.42 12.39 5.72
N VAL A 57 16.08 12.39 5.81
CA VAL A 57 15.25 13.57 6.06
C VAL A 57 14.21 13.25 7.13
N PRO A 58 14.19 13.99 8.25
CA PRO A 58 13.31 13.70 9.39
C PRO A 58 11.88 14.23 9.16
N VAL A 59 11.20 13.73 8.13
CA VAL A 59 9.89 14.21 7.62
C VAL A 59 8.82 14.33 8.70
N ARG A 60 8.82 13.43 9.70
CA ARG A 60 7.84 13.43 10.80
C ARG A 60 8.25 14.26 12.01
N GLN A 61 9.54 14.54 12.17
CA GLN A 61 10.08 15.18 13.37
C GLN A 61 10.10 16.70 13.24
N SER A 62 10.57 17.21 12.10
CA SER A 62 10.65 18.65 11.85
C SER A 62 10.37 18.96 10.38
N LYS A 63 9.23 19.61 10.13
CA LYS A 63 8.86 20.06 8.78
C LYS A 63 9.79 21.15 8.26
N PHE A 64 10.26 22.03 9.14
CA PHE A 64 11.18 23.12 8.76
C PHE A 64 12.56 22.60 8.35
N LEU A 65 13.19 21.80 9.22
CA LEU A 65 14.49 21.19 8.93
C LEU A 65 14.42 20.28 7.69
N SER A 66 13.32 19.55 7.52
CA SER A 66 13.09 18.72 6.36
C SER A 66 12.97 19.53 5.07
N ALA A 67 12.24 20.65 5.09
CA ALA A 67 12.12 21.54 3.93
C ALA A 67 13.48 22.16 3.57
N TRP A 68 14.25 22.60 4.54
CA TRP A 68 15.61 23.12 4.32
C TRP A 68 16.52 22.06 3.68
N ARG A 69 16.57 20.84 4.23
CA ARG A 69 17.36 19.73 3.66
C ARG A 69 16.93 19.38 2.26
N VAL A 70 15.61 19.25 2.02
CA VAL A 70 15.09 18.92 0.68
C VAL A 70 15.40 20.03 -0.32
N SER A 71 15.29 21.32 0.06
CA SER A 71 15.67 22.45 -0.79
C SER A 71 17.17 22.40 -1.17
N SER A 72 18.04 22.05 -0.21
CA SER A 72 19.46 21.87 -0.48
C SER A 72 19.73 20.73 -1.44
N ILE A 73 19.00 19.59 -1.30
CA ILE A 73 19.10 18.45 -2.22
C ILE A 73 18.64 18.86 -3.62
N VAL A 74 17.48 19.54 -3.73
CA VAL A 74 16.93 20.02 -5.01
C VAL A 74 17.96 20.88 -5.76
N LYS A 75 18.53 21.87 -5.09
CA LYS A 75 19.54 22.76 -5.68
C LYS A 75 20.82 22.03 -6.05
N LYS A 76 21.39 21.25 -5.11
CA LYS A 76 22.68 20.57 -5.30
C LYS A 76 22.66 19.51 -6.40
N TYR A 77 21.54 18.79 -6.53
CA TYR A 77 21.42 17.69 -7.47
C TYR A 77 20.54 18.04 -8.69
N HIS A 78 20.14 19.31 -8.81
CA HIS A 78 19.31 19.80 -9.93
C HIS A 78 18.09 18.90 -10.17
N ILE A 79 17.30 18.69 -9.11
CA ILE A 79 16.10 17.83 -9.17
C ILE A 79 15.05 18.48 -10.09
N ASP A 80 14.54 17.73 -11.05
CA ASP A 80 13.53 18.20 -12.00
C ASP A 80 12.09 18.09 -11.45
N VAL A 81 11.84 17.15 -10.52
CA VAL A 81 10.52 16.97 -9.93
C VAL A 81 10.61 16.31 -8.55
N ILE A 82 9.80 16.77 -7.60
CA ILE A 82 9.58 16.09 -6.32
C ILE A 82 8.32 15.26 -6.42
N HIS A 83 8.40 13.98 -6.04
CA HIS A 83 7.25 13.11 -5.91
C HIS A 83 6.96 12.82 -4.43
N ALA A 84 5.99 13.53 -3.86
CA ALA A 84 5.63 13.43 -2.45
C ALA A 84 4.61 12.30 -2.20
N ASN A 85 4.81 11.50 -1.15
CA ASN A 85 4.04 10.28 -0.89
C ASN A 85 3.55 10.19 0.56
N SER A 86 2.97 11.24 1.05
CA SER A 86 2.18 11.35 2.29
C SER A 86 1.83 12.82 2.54
N GLY A 87 0.83 13.13 3.36
CA GLY A 87 0.48 14.50 3.71
C GLY A 87 1.66 15.30 4.30
N ALA A 88 2.44 14.69 5.20
CA ALA A 88 3.63 15.34 5.74
C ALA A 88 4.69 15.64 4.65
N ALA A 89 4.88 14.72 3.71
CA ALA A 89 5.77 14.91 2.58
C ALA A 89 5.25 16.00 1.62
N GLY A 90 3.94 16.03 1.35
CA GLY A 90 3.29 17.06 0.53
C GLY A 90 3.48 18.46 1.11
N ILE A 91 3.26 18.64 2.41
CA ILE A 91 3.49 19.93 3.10
C ILE A 91 4.93 20.40 2.97
N ILE A 92 5.90 19.48 3.12
CA ILE A 92 7.33 19.80 2.96
C ILE A 92 7.62 20.17 1.51
N ALA A 93 7.14 19.38 0.55
CA ALA A 93 7.36 19.62 -0.87
C ALA A 93 6.76 20.97 -1.33
N ALA A 94 5.57 21.34 -0.85
CA ALA A 94 4.97 22.64 -1.12
C ALA A 94 5.82 23.81 -0.61
N ARG A 95 6.44 23.68 0.57
CA ARG A 95 7.38 24.67 1.09
C ARG A 95 8.66 24.77 0.26
N VAL A 96 9.17 23.61 -0.19
CA VAL A 96 10.36 23.54 -1.06
C VAL A 96 10.08 24.20 -2.39
N LYS A 97 8.92 23.95 -2.99
CA LYS A 97 8.50 24.57 -4.26
C LYS A 97 8.54 26.09 -4.19
N ARG A 98 8.07 26.70 -3.11
CA ARG A 98 8.13 28.18 -2.92
C ARG A 98 9.56 28.75 -3.01
N ASN A 99 10.56 27.97 -2.57
CA ASN A 99 11.97 28.41 -2.50
C ASN A 99 12.82 27.96 -3.68
N THR A 100 12.32 27.08 -4.52
CA THR A 100 13.10 26.43 -5.59
C THR A 100 12.40 26.38 -6.93
N SER A 101 11.09 26.68 -6.97
CA SER A 101 10.22 26.55 -8.15
C SER A 101 10.19 25.15 -8.78
N VAL A 102 10.69 24.12 -8.06
CA VAL A 102 10.69 22.74 -8.56
C VAL A 102 9.25 22.21 -8.62
N PRO A 103 8.85 21.56 -9.71
CA PRO A 103 7.53 20.93 -9.82
C PRO A 103 7.31 19.84 -8.77
N VAL A 104 6.09 19.75 -8.26
CA VAL A 104 5.70 18.77 -7.25
C VAL A 104 4.52 17.92 -7.72
N VAL A 105 4.74 16.61 -7.76
CA VAL A 105 3.68 15.60 -7.91
C VAL A 105 3.40 15.00 -6.53
N TYR A 106 2.14 14.83 -6.19
CA TYR A 106 1.71 14.21 -4.95
C TYR A 106 0.90 12.95 -5.23
N THR A 107 1.18 11.83 -4.56
CA THR A 107 0.32 10.65 -4.62
C THR A 107 -0.55 10.55 -3.38
N ALA A 108 -1.86 10.65 -3.58
CA ALA A 108 -2.89 10.40 -2.58
C ALA A 108 -3.16 8.89 -2.48
N HIS A 109 -2.51 8.23 -1.51
CA HIS A 109 -2.67 6.79 -1.23
C HIS A 109 -3.98 6.44 -0.49
N GLY A 110 -4.86 7.40 -0.31
CA GLY A 110 -6.14 7.29 0.37
C GLY A 110 -6.79 8.66 0.48
N ILE A 111 -7.87 8.76 1.25
CA ILE A 111 -8.58 10.02 1.49
C ILE A 111 -7.64 11.05 2.10
N LEU A 112 -7.61 12.23 1.51
CA LEU A 112 -6.80 13.36 1.97
C LEU A 112 -7.37 13.95 3.27
N GLY A 113 -6.49 14.29 4.22
CA GLY A 113 -6.88 14.99 5.45
C GLY A 113 -7.07 16.50 5.21
N ASN A 114 -7.75 17.19 6.14
CA ASN A 114 -7.98 18.63 6.03
C ASN A 114 -6.69 19.46 5.99
N MET A 115 -5.67 19.04 6.76
CA MET A 115 -4.35 19.71 6.72
C MET A 115 -3.67 19.64 5.35
N GLU A 116 -3.86 18.53 4.62
CA GLU A 116 -3.34 18.35 3.27
C GLU A 116 -4.03 19.30 2.30
N LYS A 117 -5.33 19.54 2.48
CA LYS A 117 -6.10 20.48 1.68
C LYS A 117 -5.59 21.93 1.84
N GLU A 118 -5.38 22.38 3.08
CA GLU A 118 -5.05 23.78 3.37
C GLU A 118 -3.66 24.19 2.89
N TYR A 119 -2.68 23.27 2.95
CA TYR A 119 -1.28 23.59 2.66
C TYR A 119 -0.77 23.14 1.29
N VAL A 120 -1.52 22.28 0.62
CA VAL A 120 -0.99 21.56 -0.55
C VAL A 120 -1.73 21.94 -1.84
N ILE A 121 -3.01 22.31 -1.72
CA ILE A 121 -3.91 22.44 -2.88
C ILE A 121 -3.45 23.49 -3.93
N ASP A 122 -2.97 24.62 -3.46
CA ASP A 122 -2.61 25.76 -4.35
C ASP A 122 -1.15 25.69 -4.81
N GLN A 123 -0.39 24.68 -4.40
CA GLN A 123 1.05 24.64 -4.60
C GLN A 123 1.55 23.38 -5.30
N LEU A 124 0.66 22.43 -5.52
CA LEU A 124 1.00 21.19 -6.22
C LEU A 124 0.68 21.32 -7.71
N ASP A 125 1.55 20.81 -8.53
CA ASP A 125 1.35 20.81 -9.97
C ASP A 125 0.43 19.66 -10.39
N GLN A 126 0.48 18.53 -9.66
CA GLN A 126 -0.35 17.37 -9.98
C GLN A 126 -0.59 16.51 -8.75
N ILE A 127 -1.81 16.00 -8.60
CA ILE A 127 -2.20 15.03 -7.59
C ILE A 127 -2.59 13.73 -8.27
N ILE A 128 -1.86 12.66 -7.98
CA ILE A 128 -2.18 11.31 -8.43
C ILE A 128 -3.11 10.68 -7.39
N CYS A 129 -4.34 10.42 -7.75
CA CYS A 129 -5.30 9.67 -6.96
C CYS A 129 -5.18 8.18 -7.29
N VAL A 130 -4.96 7.33 -6.28
CA VAL A 130 -4.80 5.88 -6.49
C VAL A 130 -6.09 5.14 -6.86
N SER A 131 -7.22 5.84 -6.87
CA SER A 131 -8.52 5.31 -7.30
C SER A 131 -9.48 6.45 -7.65
N GLU A 132 -10.52 6.14 -8.43
CA GLU A 132 -11.60 7.09 -8.70
C GLU A 132 -12.30 7.54 -7.42
N TYR A 133 -12.45 6.64 -6.45
CA TYR A 133 -13.02 7.00 -5.13
C TYR A 133 -12.21 8.11 -4.44
N VAL A 134 -10.87 8.03 -4.44
CA VAL A 134 -10.00 9.06 -3.85
C VAL A 134 -10.15 10.37 -4.63
N ARG A 135 -10.27 10.32 -5.95
CA ARG A 135 -10.50 11.51 -6.78
C ARG A 135 -11.82 12.18 -6.44
N GLN A 136 -12.92 11.44 -6.39
CA GLN A 136 -14.25 11.98 -6.07
C GLN A 136 -14.31 12.56 -4.64
N ASP A 137 -13.71 11.88 -3.65
CA ASP A 137 -13.59 12.42 -2.29
C ASP A 137 -12.79 13.73 -2.27
N SER A 138 -11.73 13.84 -3.09
CA SER A 138 -10.93 15.05 -3.20
C SER A 138 -11.73 16.21 -3.81
N ILE A 139 -12.50 15.97 -4.88
CA ILE A 139 -13.39 16.96 -5.49
C ILE A 139 -14.45 17.42 -4.48
N ALA A 140 -15.10 16.49 -3.79
CA ALA A 140 -16.10 16.80 -2.77
C ALA A 140 -15.54 17.64 -1.61
N ARG A 141 -14.23 17.61 -1.40
CA ARG A 141 -13.51 18.45 -0.43
C ARG A 141 -13.01 19.77 -1.02
N GLY A 142 -13.33 20.03 -2.29
CA GLY A 142 -13.01 21.29 -2.99
C GLY A 142 -11.59 21.36 -3.57
N PHE A 143 -10.98 20.22 -3.88
CA PHE A 143 -9.77 20.19 -4.70
C PHE A 143 -10.12 20.48 -6.15
N HIS A 144 -9.28 21.24 -6.86
CA HIS A 144 -9.48 21.52 -8.25
C HIS A 144 -9.32 20.25 -9.10
N GLU A 145 -10.30 19.97 -9.93
CA GLU A 145 -10.36 18.73 -10.71
C GLU A 145 -9.18 18.59 -11.68
N ASP A 146 -8.74 19.70 -12.26
CA ASP A 146 -7.63 19.78 -13.23
C ASP A 146 -6.29 19.30 -12.66
N HIS A 147 -6.14 19.35 -11.32
CA HIS A 147 -4.95 18.87 -10.64
C HIS A 147 -5.03 17.38 -10.26
N LEU A 148 -6.19 16.73 -10.46
CA LEU A 148 -6.45 15.37 -10.01
C LEU A 148 -6.36 14.38 -11.17
N LEU A 149 -5.39 13.48 -11.10
CA LEU A 149 -5.19 12.43 -12.08
C LEU A 149 -5.36 11.05 -11.44
N VAL A 150 -6.26 10.22 -11.97
CA VAL A 150 -6.39 8.84 -11.49
C VAL A 150 -5.30 7.97 -12.11
N ARG A 151 -4.48 7.35 -11.26
CA ARG A 151 -3.56 6.29 -11.66
C ARG A 151 -3.59 5.20 -10.60
N TYR A 152 -4.07 4.03 -10.98
CA TYR A 152 -4.05 2.86 -10.11
C TYR A 152 -2.63 2.43 -9.83
N SER A 153 -2.38 1.97 -8.60
CA SER A 153 -1.07 1.44 -8.24
C SER A 153 -0.75 0.21 -9.09
N GLY A 154 0.40 0.23 -9.72
CA GLY A 154 0.94 -0.95 -10.41
C GLY A 154 1.30 -2.06 -9.44
N ILE A 155 1.32 -3.28 -9.93
CA ILE A 155 1.85 -4.45 -9.22
C ILE A 155 2.96 -5.08 -10.06
N ASP A 156 3.88 -5.73 -9.41
CA ASP A 156 4.91 -6.55 -10.04
C ASP A 156 4.27 -7.87 -10.49
N THR A 157 3.90 -7.96 -11.77
CA THR A 157 3.21 -9.12 -12.35
C THR A 157 4.12 -10.33 -12.52
N GLU A 158 5.44 -10.15 -12.56
CA GLU A 158 6.39 -11.25 -12.56
C GLU A 158 6.49 -11.91 -11.19
N ARG A 159 6.44 -11.09 -10.14
CA ARG A 159 6.46 -11.56 -8.76
C ARG A 159 5.13 -12.21 -8.33
N PHE A 160 4.01 -11.64 -8.77
CA PHE A 160 2.68 -12.15 -8.44
C PHE A 160 2.13 -12.97 -9.61
N THR A 161 2.68 -14.13 -9.83
CA THR A 161 2.26 -15.12 -10.83
C THR A 161 1.56 -16.32 -10.18
N ALA A 162 0.55 -16.86 -10.87
CA ALA A 162 -0.07 -18.11 -10.46
C ALA A 162 0.91 -19.27 -10.64
N ASN A 163 1.00 -20.13 -9.64
CA ASN A 163 1.83 -21.32 -9.67
C ASN A 163 1.04 -22.49 -9.05
N GLU A 164 0.62 -23.42 -9.90
CA GLU A 164 -0.21 -24.55 -9.47
C GLU A 164 0.57 -25.55 -8.61
N GLU A 165 1.83 -25.78 -8.90
CA GLU A 165 2.67 -26.67 -8.09
C GLU A 165 2.81 -26.13 -6.66
N GLU A 166 3.03 -24.82 -6.56
CA GLU A 166 3.12 -24.14 -5.29
C GLU A 166 1.77 -24.13 -4.55
N ARG A 167 0.67 -23.97 -5.26
CA ARG A 167 -0.69 -24.11 -4.71
C ARG A 167 -0.89 -25.47 -4.09
N ILE A 168 -0.60 -26.54 -4.80
CA ILE A 168 -0.74 -27.91 -4.29
C ILE A 168 0.14 -28.13 -3.07
N ARG A 169 1.39 -27.69 -3.12
CA ARG A 169 2.35 -27.81 -2.01
C ARG A 169 1.85 -27.07 -0.77
N LEU A 170 1.45 -25.80 -0.89
CA LEU A 170 1.01 -24.98 0.24
C LEU A 170 -0.30 -25.47 0.83
N ARG A 171 -1.26 -25.91 0.01
CA ARG A 171 -2.51 -26.47 0.50
C ARG A 171 -2.27 -27.76 1.29
N LYS A 172 -1.36 -28.61 0.84
CA LYS A 172 -0.92 -29.80 1.59
C LYS A 172 -0.23 -29.42 2.90
N GLU A 173 0.67 -28.42 2.89
CA GLU A 173 1.38 -27.92 4.07
C GLU A 173 0.41 -27.38 5.13
N PHE A 174 -0.64 -26.66 4.72
CA PHE A 174 -1.66 -26.12 5.62
C PHE A 174 -2.78 -27.10 5.95
N GLY A 175 -2.76 -28.32 5.43
CA GLY A 175 -3.81 -29.31 5.64
C GLY A 175 -5.16 -28.92 5.02
N PHE A 176 -5.15 -28.25 3.86
CA PHE A 176 -6.37 -27.87 3.15
C PHE A 176 -6.72 -28.92 2.12
N ASP A 177 -7.96 -29.41 2.19
CA ASP A 177 -8.50 -30.35 1.19
C ASP A 177 -8.70 -29.66 -0.16
N LYS A 178 -8.83 -30.47 -1.21
CA LYS A 178 -9.03 -30.00 -2.58
C LYS A 178 -10.27 -29.09 -2.71
N ASP A 179 -11.34 -29.43 -2.01
CA ASP A 179 -12.63 -28.74 -2.08
C ASP A 179 -12.77 -27.63 -1.03
N THR A 180 -11.73 -27.36 -0.24
CA THR A 180 -11.72 -26.26 0.73
C THR A 180 -11.66 -24.90 0.03
N LEU A 181 -12.64 -24.03 0.29
CA LEU A 181 -12.58 -22.63 -0.13
C LEU A 181 -11.60 -21.88 0.77
N VAL A 182 -10.46 -21.47 0.22
CA VAL A 182 -9.41 -20.76 0.95
C VAL A 182 -9.49 -19.27 0.66
N LEU A 183 -9.82 -18.49 1.68
CA LEU A 183 -9.80 -17.04 1.65
C LEU A 183 -8.48 -16.51 2.19
N ALA A 184 -8.01 -15.36 1.70
CA ALA A 184 -6.85 -14.67 2.25
C ALA A 184 -7.14 -13.20 2.52
N ILE A 185 -6.70 -12.69 3.67
CA ILE A 185 -6.66 -11.26 3.96
C ILE A 185 -5.21 -10.83 4.24
N VAL A 186 -4.70 -9.91 3.41
CA VAL A 186 -3.33 -9.41 3.51
C VAL A 186 -3.36 -7.95 3.89
N SER A 187 -3.11 -7.65 5.16
CA SER A 187 -3.09 -6.25 5.60
C SER A 187 -2.46 -6.06 6.99
N ARG A 188 -2.12 -4.80 7.30
CA ARG A 188 -1.78 -4.43 8.68
C ARG A 188 -3.00 -4.54 9.59
N ILE A 189 -2.84 -5.17 10.73
CA ILE A 189 -3.88 -5.36 11.74
C ILE A 189 -3.71 -4.28 12.82
N LYS A 190 -4.20 -3.06 12.54
CA LYS A 190 -4.13 -1.94 13.50
C LYS A 190 -5.15 -2.12 14.63
N ASN A 191 -6.38 -2.41 14.24
CA ASN A 191 -7.53 -2.84 15.04
C ASN A 191 -8.39 -3.76 14.17
N LEU A 192 -9.56 -4.20 14.66
CA LEU A 192 -10.42 -5.14 13.94
C LEU A 192 -11.24 -4.49 12.82
N GLU A 193 -11.50 -3.19 12.91
CA GLU A 193 -12.38 -2.44 12.00
C GLU A 193 -11.62 -1.87 10.80
N HIS A 194 -10.39 -1.39 11.01
CA HIS A 194 -9.64 -0.60 10.01
C HIS A 194 -9.51 -1.26 8.63
N LYS A 195 -9.29 -2.57 8.60
CA LYS A 195 -9.21 -3.38 7.38
C LYS A 195 -10.32 -4.43 7.29
N GLY A 196 -11.30 -4.34 8.18
CA GLY A 196 -12.48 -5.17 8.17
C GLY A 196 -12.27 -6.60 8.68
N HIS A 197 -11.19 -6.88 9.43
CA HIS A 197 -10.95 -8.21 9.98
C HIS A 197 -12.12 -8.69 10.86
N GLY A 198 -12.64 -7.82 11.72
CA GLY A 198 -13.77 -8.14 12.58
C GLY A 198 -15.06 -8.42 11.82
N HIS A 199 -15.32 -7.64 10.76
CA HIS A 199 -16.47 -7.85 9.88
C HIS A 199 -16.36 -9.16 9.12
N LEU A 200 -15.17 -9.46 8.56
CA LEU A 200 -14.92 -10.71 7.84
C LEU A 200 -15.20 -11.92 8.72
N LEU A 201 -14.67 -11.93 9.96
CA LEU A 201 -14.95 -13.01 10.90
C LEU A 201 -16.44 -13.15 11.20
N SER A 202 -17.15 -12.03 11.41
CA SER A 202 -18.60 -12.07 11.69
C SER A 202 -19.43 -12.56 10.51
N ILE A 203 -19.01 -12.27 9.27
CA ILE A 203 -19.66 -12.79 8.06
C ILE A 203 -19.40 -14.30 7.94
N LEU A 204 -18.14 -14.72 8.08
CA LEU A 204 -17.76 -16.13 7.94
C LEU A 204 -18.39 -17.03 9.02
N ASP A 205 -18.56 -16.53 10.23
CA ASP A 205 -19.27 -17.24 11.29
C ASP A 205 -20.76 -17.45 10.94
N LYS A 206 -21.40 -16.44 10.31
CA LYS A 206 -22.78 -16.53 9.82
C LYS A 206 -22.95 -17.49 8.62
N CYS A 207 -21.92 -17.63 7.77
CA CYS A 207 -21.93 -18.60 6.67
C CYS A 207 -21.96 -20.06 7.16
N GLY A 208 -21.71 -20.27 8.44
CA GLY A 208 -21.79 -21.58 9.07
C GLY A 208 -20.45 -22.32 9.13
N ARG A 209 -20.28 -23.04 10.24
CA ARG A 209 -19.06 -23.81 10.50
C ARG A 209 -19.00 -25.12 9.72
N LYS A 210 -20.14 -25.59 9.24
CA LYS A 210 -20.22 -26.83 8.43
C LYS A 210 -19.66 -26.64 7.02
N GLU A 211 -19.67 -25.41 6.51
CA GLU A 211 -19.11 -25.08 5.20
C GLU A 211 -17.59 -25.27 5.19
N ASN A 212 -17.07 -25.83 4.11
CA ASN A 212 -15.65 -26.17 3.98
C ASN A 212 -14.82 -24.94 3.52
N TRP A 213 -14.60 -23.99 4.43
CA TRP A 213 -13.76 -22.82 4.18
C TRP A 213 -12.61 -22.69 5.19
N LYS A 214 -11.55 -22.03 4.79
CA LYS A 214 -10.41 -21.59 5.63
C LYS A 214 -10.07 -20.14 5.33
N LEU A 215 -9.53 -19.45 6.32
CA LEU A 215 -9.06 -18.07 6.18
C LEU A 215 -7.59 -17.93 6.56
N LEU A 216 -6.77 -17.46 5.63
CA LEU A 216 -5.40 -17.06 5.88
C LEU A 216 -5.35 -15.57 6.24
N VAL A 217 -4.91 -15.25 7.46
CA VAL A 217 -4.69 -13.87 7.92
C VAL A 217 -3.19 -13.58 7.86
N ILE A 218 -2.78 -12.78 6.87
CA ILE A 218 -1.39 -12.44 6.62
C ILE A 218 -1.16 -10.98 6.99
N GLY A 219 -0.40 -10.75 8.06
CA GLY A 219 -0.08 -9.41 8.53
C GLY A 219 0.21 -9.34 10.02
N LYS A 220 0.69 -8.18 10.45
CA LYS A 220 0.96 -7.88 11.86
C LYS A 220 0.42 -6.50 12.25
N GLY A 221 0.34 -6.26 13.54
CA GLY A 221 -0.07 -4.98 14.12
C GLY A 221 -0.60 -5.16 15.53
N ASN A 222 -0.86 -4.04 16.20
CA ASN A 222 -1.29 -4.03 17.61
C ASN A 222 -2.67 -4.69 17.83
N GLY A 223 -3.49 -4.81 16.76
CA GLY A 223 -4.78 -5.51 16.82
C GLY A 223 -4.70 -7.03 16.69
N LEU A 224 -3.52 -7.61 16.38
CA LEU A 224 -3.40 -9.06 16.21
C LEU A 224 -3.75 -9.87 17.47
N PRO A 225 -3.33 -9.49 18.69
CA PRO A 225 -3.76 -10.20 19.91
C PRO A 225 -5.29 -10.21 20.06
N LEU A 226 -5.93 -9.06 19.87
CA LEU A 226 -7.39 -8.93 19.94
C LEU A 226 -8.09 -9.79 18.87
N LEU A 227 -7.53 -9.82 17.63
CA LEU A 227 -8.03 -10.68 16.57
C LEU A 227 -7.98 -12.16 16.94
N LYS A 228 -6.84 -12.63 17.47
CA LYS A 228 -6.68 -14.01 17.96
C LYS A 228 -7.64 -14.35 19.08
N THR A 229 -7.89 -13.42 20.02
CA THR A 229 -8.90 -13.59 21.05
C THR A 229 -10.29 -13.75 20.45
N LYS A 230 -10.68 -12.85 19.51
CA LYS A 230 -11.99 -12.93 18.82
C LYS A 230 -12.17 -14.25 18.07
N ILE A 231 -11.13 -14.74 17.38
CA ILE A 231 -11.16 -16.05 16.69
C ILE A 231 -11.46 -17.18 17.69
N ARG A 232 -10.82 -17.16 18.87
CA ARG A 232 -11.06 -18.18 19.92
C ARG A 232 -12.46 -18.10 20.50
N THR A 233 -12.93 -16.90 20.84
CA THR A 233 -14.28 -16.71 21.41
C THR A 233 -15.41 -17.05 20.41
N MET A 234 -15.14 -16.93 19.12
CA MET A 234 -16.05 -17.37 18.06
C MET A 234 -15.87 -18.84 17.69
N HIS A 235 -14.98 -19.58 18.37
CA HIS A 235 -14.64 -20.99 18.08
C HIS A 235 -14.26 -21.23 16.60
N LEU A 236 -13.50 -20.31 16.00
CA LEU A 236 -13.02 -20.37 14.62
C LEU A 236 -11.53 -20.73 14.51
N SER A 237 -10.93 -21.25 15.58
CA SER A 237 -9.50 -21.55 15.64
C SER A 237 -9.04 -22.61 14.64
N ASP A 238 -9.94 -23.52 14.26
CA ASP A 238 -9.71 -24.54 13.24
C ASP A 238 -9.87 -24.01 11.81
N LYS A 239 -10.58 -22.89 11.63
CA LYS A 239 -10.89 -22.27 10.33
C LYS A 239 -9.93 -21.15 9.95
N VAL A 240 -9.33 -20.45 10.93
CA VAL A 240 -8.57 -19.22 10.71
C VAL A 240 -7.11 -19.37 11.10
N LEU A 241 -6.21 -19.27 10.11
CA LEU A 241 -4.77 -19.34 10.30
C LEU A 241 -4.17 -17.92 10.29
N CYS A 242 -3.65 -17.48 11.44
CA CYS A 242 -2.94 -16.21 11.57
C CYS A 242 -1.44 -16.42 11.32
N LEU A 243 -0.97 -16.13 10.10
CA LEU A 243 0.42 -16.36 9.68
C LEU A 243 1.39 -15.25 10.12
N GLY A 244 0.86 -14.17 10.72
CA GLY A 244 1.71 -13.05 11.16
C GLY A 244 2.32 -12.28 9.98
N HIS A 245 3.48 -11.67 10.23
CA HIS A 245 4.20 -10.94 9.18
C HIS A 245 4.96 -11.89 8.27
N ARG A 246 4.63 -11.88 6.99
CA ARG A 246 5.29 -12.68 5.96
C ARG A 246 5.94 -11.77 4.90
N THR A 247 7.01 -12.23 4.31
CA THR A 247 7.73 -11.56 3.20
C THR A 247 7.54 -12.26 1.87
N ASP A 248 6.92 -13.43 1.88
CA ASP A 248 6.62 -14.33 0.77
C ASP A 248 5.11 -14.38 0.50
N VAL A 249 4.46 -13.22 0.55
CA VAL A 249 3.01 -13.10 0.37
C VAL A 249 2.57 -13.58 -1.01
N GLU A 250 3.36 -13.31 -2.04
CA GLU A 250 3.14 -13.75 -3.41
C GLU A 250 3.03 -15.28 -3.50
N HIS A 251 3.84 -16.00 -2.76
CA HIS A 251 3.79 -17.47 -2.68
C HIS A 251 2.55 -17.93 -1.90
N LEU A 252 2.31 -17.37 -0.74
CA LEU A 252 1.17 -17.75 0.12
C LEU A 252 -0.18 -17.54 -0.56
N LEU A 253 -0.30 -16.55 -1.45
CA LEU A 253 -1.52 -16.29 -2.18
C LEU A 253 -1.88 -17.40 -3.19
N ASN A 254 -0.92 -18.22 -3.58
CA ASN A 254 -1.22 -19.39 -4.42
C ASN A 254 -2.10 -20.43 -3.70
N ALA A 255 -2.05 -20.52 -2.37
CA ALA A 255 -2.95 -21.41 -1.63
C ALA A 255 -4.41 -20.92 -1.60
N ALA A 256 -4.64 -19.62 -1.80
CA ALA A 256 -5.96 -19.00 -1.70
C ALA A 256 -6.75 -19.07 -3.03
N ASP A 257 -8.07 -19.17 -2.89
CA ASP A 257 -9.01 -19.04 -4.00
C ASP A 257 -9.45 -17.59 -4.18
N LEU A 258 -9.52 -16.83 -3.09
CA LEU A 258 -10.01 -15.46 -3.08
C LEU A 258 -9.23 -14.61 -2.07
N THR A 259 -8.80 -13.43 -2.50
CA THR A 259 -8.27 -12.41 -1.59
C THR A 259 -9.36 -11.41 -1.24
N VAL A 260 -9.60 -11.20 0.05
CA VAL A 260 -10.68 -10.37 0.59
C VAL A 260 -10.13 -9.22 1.41
N LEU A 261 -10.64 -8.00 1.19
CA LEU A 261 -10.30 -6.84 2.01
C LEU A 261 -11.56 -5.99 2.28
N PRO A 262 -12.39 -6.35 3.28
CA PRO A 262 -13.63 -5.65 3.58
C PRO A 262 -13.38 -4.38 4.41
N ALA A 263 -12.56 -3.45 3.90
CA ALA A 263 -12.25 -2.20 4.56
C ALA A 263 -13.46 -1.26 4.53
N LEU A 264 -14.06 -1.00 5.70
CA LEU A 264 -15.09 0.01 5.88
C LEU A 264 -14.42 1.39 5.98
N ARG A 265 -14.64 2.22 4.96
CA ARG A 265 -14.23 3.63 4.86
C ARG A 265 -12.71 3.89 4.97
N ARG A 266 -12.14 4.57 3.98
CA ARG A 266 -10.87 5.35 3.94
C ARG A 266 -9.63 4.76 3.28
N SER A 267 -9.61 3.56 2.79
CA SER A 267 -8.48 3.14 1.94
C SER A 267 -8.89 2.08 0.95
N VAL A 268 -9.25 2.52 -0.23
CA VAL A 268 -9.49 1.62 -1.34
C VAL A 268 -8.16 1.42 -2.07
N LEU A 269 -7.26 0.67 -1.47
CA LEU A 269 -6.42 -0.21 -2.25
C LEU A 269 -7.28 -1.43 -2.55
N PHE A 270 -8.15 -1.30 -3.54
CA PHE A 270 -8.74 -2.48 -4.14
C PHE A 270 -7.63 -3.22 -4.86
N TRP A 271 -7.20 -4.33 -4.30
CA TRP A 271 -6.66 -5.42 -5.07
C TRP A 271 -7.84 -5.99 -5.90
N ARG A 272 -8.30 -5.21 -6.86
CA ARG A 272 -9.22 -5.68 -7.86
C ARG A 272 -8.39 -6.27 -9.00
N LYS A 273 -7.72 -7.36 -8.70
CA LYS A 273 -7.59 -8.53 -9.54
C LYS A 273 -7.60 -9.68 -8.55
N ALA A 274 -8.82 -10.12 -8.21
CA ALA A 274 -9.00 -11.53 -8.04
C ALA A 274 -8.20 -12.19 -9.15
N TRP A 275 -7.32 -13.08 -8.82
CA TRP A 275 -6.73 -14.03 -9.71
C TRP A 275 -7.89 -14.69 -10.43
N ARG A 276 -8.21 -14.24 -11.64
CA ARG A 276 -9.17 -14.90 -12.49
C ARG A 276 -8.47 -16.16 -13.00
N TRP A 277 -8.70 -17.26 -12.32
CA TRP A 277 -8.53 -18.55 -12.92
C TRP A 277 -9.52 -18.62 -14.08
N GLU A 278 -9.05 -18.60 -15.31
CA GLU A 278 -9.86 -18.47 -16.52
C GLU A 278 -10.83 -19.64 -16.79
N ASN A 279 -11.04 -20.56 -15.86
CA ASN A 279 -11.89 -21.73 -16.07
C ASN A 279 -12.78 -22.15 -14.89
N ARG A 280 -13.27 -21.21 -14.05
CA ARG A 280 -14.37 -21.56 -13.13
C ARG A 280 -15.60 -20.71 -13.40
N PRO A 281 -16.81 -21.33 -13.48
CA PRO A 281 -18.07 -20.60 -13.60
C PRO A 281 -18.23 -19.67 -12.41
N SER A 282 -18.82 -18.49 -12.66
CA SER A 282 -19.13 -17.49 -11.65
C SER A 282 -19.91 -18.11 -10.50
N LEU A 283 -19.39 -18.03 -9.27
CA LEU A 283 -20.06 -18.50 -8.04
C LEU A 283 -21.11 -17.51 -7.51
N PHE A 284 -21.50 -16.52 -8.30
CA PHE A 284 -22.60 -15.61 -7.96
C PHE A 284 -23.50 -15.42 -9.19
N PRO A 285 -24.83 -15.48 -8.97
CA PRO A 285 -25.82 -15.21 -9.99
C PRO A 285 -25.79 -13.77 -10.50
#